data_960360500c222ef0bfb1e9a1b2c78360
#
_entry.id   960360500c222ef0bfb1e9a1b2c78360
#
_cell.length_a   1.000
_cell.length_b   1.000
_cell.length_c   1.000
_cell.angle_alpha   90.00
_cell.angle_beta   90.00
_cell.angle_gamma   90.00
#
_symmetry.space_group_name_H-M   'P 1'
#
loop_
_entity.id
_entity.type
_entity.pdbx_description
1 polymer ?
#
loop_
_entity_poly.entity_id
_entity_poly.type
_entity_poly.pdbx_seq_one_letter_code
_entity_poly.pdbx_strand_id
1 'polypeptide(L)'
;VGGTKILAGIVDPEGKIEHRRERETDLDSQEQLIEEIGTAAEEIMDDSIAAVGFGLPSRIDQEKGWIDGSVNIPLANVPLRDLLTKRLGVPVSIENDGNAAALAEHRAGAGRGARTMVMLTLGTGVGGGVVIDGKLLRDGGELGHTVLVYDGIPCQGTCTGHGHLEGYVSGTAATKLAQEAFGPAVDAHRLVRLAAEGDRNAIEILDGIGRKLGAAIGSFVNIFRPQLVVIGGGFAAAGDLLLGPARETMRREALPPANEHIEIVRAELGTAAGVIGAALVAYDSVA
;
A
#
# COMPACT_ATOMS: atom_id res chain seq x y z
N VAL A 1 6.88 8.73 -2.62
CA VAL A 1 7.30 9.56 -1.46
C VAL A 1 6.88 8.82 -0.21
N GLY A 2 7.78 8.65 0.75
CA GLY A 2 7.50 8.03 2.04
C GLY A 2 8.00 8.89 3.19
N GLY A 3 7.68 8.51 4.45
CA GLY A 3 8.10 9.23 5.65
C GLY A 3 9.62 9.22 5.94
N THR A 4 10.41 8.44 5.20
CA THR A 4 11.87 8.36 5.40
C THR A 4 12.64 8.55 4.10
N LYS A 5 12.01 8.33 2.94
CA LYS A 5 12.69 8.30 1.64
C LYS A 5 11.78 8.78 0.52
N ILE A 6 12.40 9.48 -0.43
CA ILE A 6 11.85 9.73 -1.75
C ILE A 6 12.55 8.80 -2.73
N LEU A 7 11.77 7.95 -3.42
CA LEU A 7 12.25 7.14 -4.52
C LEU A 7 11.75 7.74 -5.81
N ALA A 8 12.66 8.18 -6.67
CA ALA A 8 12.39 8.69 -8.00
C ALA A 8 12.85 7.68 -9.07
N GLY A 9 12.16 7.63 -10.21
CA GLY A 9 12.53 6.73 -11.30
C GLY A 9 11.91 7.15 -12.62
N ILE A 10 12.62 6.93 -13.72
CA ILE A 10 12.08 6.97 -15.09
C ILE A 10 11.54 5.59 -15.38
N VAL A 11 10.29 5.53 -15.81
CA VAL A 11 9.56 4.27 -16.02
C VAL A 11 8.95 4.29 -17.41
N ASP A 12 9.12 3.20 -18.17
CA ASP A 12 8.47 3.03 -19.46
C ASP A 12 6.97 2.66 -19.32
N PRO A 13 6.20 2.69 -20.41
CA PRO A 13 4.77 2.33 -20.39
C PRO A 13 4.48 0.90 -19.91
N GLU A 14 5.44 0.00 -20.02
CA GLU A 14 5.38 -1.40 -19.60
C GLU A 14 5.70 -1.57 -18.10
N GLY A 15 6.11 -0.49 -17.40
CA GLY A 15 6.41 -0.48 -15.98
C GLY A 15 7.87 -0.86 -15.66
N LYS A 16 8.77 -0.84 -16.64
CA LYS A 16 10.20 -1.08 -16.41
C LYS A 16 10.89 0.21 -15.97
N ILE A 17 11.65 0.13 -14.89
CA ILE A 17 12.45 1.25 -14.39
C ILE A 17 13.77 1.31 -15.18
N GLU A 18 14.05 2.45 -15.84
CA GLU A 18 15.30 2.70 -16.56
C GLU A 18 16.32 3.41 -15.70
N HIS A 19 15.89 4.43 -14.94
CA HIS A 19 16.71 5.15 -13.97
C HIS A 19 16.05 5.17 -12.62
N ARG A 20 16.85 5.05 -11.55
CA ARG A 20 16.37 5.06 -10.17
C ARG A 20 17.29 5.89 -9.31
N ARG A 21 16.71 6.77 -8.50
CA ARG A 21 17.41 7.55 -7.49
C ARG A 21 16.65 7.51 -6.18
N GLU A 22 17.36 7.42 -5.08
CA GLU A 22 16.80 7.43 -3.74
C GLU A 22 17.47 8.54 -2.94
N ARG A 23 16.68 9.27 -2.17
CA ARG A 23 17.15 10.28 -1.22
C ARG A 23 16.36 10.20 0.08
N GLU A 24 16.94 10.65 1.17
CA GLU A 24 16.24 10.78 2.43
C GLU A 24 15.18 11.87 2.33
N THR A 25 14.07 11.73 3.07
CA THR A 25 13.01 12.71 3.15
C THR A 25 13.24 13.60 4.36
N ASP A 26 13.26 14.92 4.17
CA ASP A 26 13.17 15.88 5.25
C ASP A 26 11.68 16.17 5.54
N LEU A 27 11.28 16.04 6.78
CA LEU A 27 9.90 16.20 7.23
C LEU A 27 9.70 17.44 8.14
N ASP A 28 10.64 18.37 8.14
CA ASP A 28 10.61 19.53 9.05
C ASP A 28 9.45 20.49 8.73
N SER A 29 9.11 20.65 7.44
CA SER A 29 7.98 21.47 7.02
C SER A 29 7.33 20.99 5.72
N GLN A 30 6.08 21.45 5.49
CA GLN A 30 5.36 21.20 4.23
C GLN A 30 6.09 21.83 3.04
N GLU A 31 6.54 23.06 3.18
CA GLU A 31 7.22 23.81 2.13
C GLU A 31 8.52 23.11 1.71
N GLN A 32 9.30 22.66 2.69
CA GLN A 32 10.54 21.94 2.43
C GLN A 32 10.30 20.60 1.75
N LEU A 33 9.30 19.83 2.20
CA LEU A 33 8.96 18.56 1.56
C LEU A 33 8.51 18.77 0.10
N ILE A 34 7.71 19.80 -0.20
CA ILE A 34 7.29 20.12 -1.57
C ILE A 34 8.51 20.48 -2.43
N GLU A 35 9.45 21.24 -1.86
CA GLU A 35 10.70 21.59 -2.54
C GLU A 35 11.52 20.34 -2.87
N GLU A 36 11.69 19.42 -1.93
CA GLU A 36 12.43 18.18 -2.12
C GLU A 36 11.77 17.23 -3.13
N ILE A 37 10.44 17.10 -3.09
CA ILE A 37 9.69 16.29 -4.06
C ILE A 37 9.91 16.82 -5.47
N GLY A 38 9.83 18.14 -5.67
CA GLY A 38 10.09 18.79 -6.97
C GLY A 38 11.53 18.58 -7.42
N THR A 39 12.49 18.83 -6.54
CA THR A 39 13.93 18.63 -6.83
C THR A 39 14.26 17.18 -7.19
N ALA A 40 13.66 16.21 -6.47
CA ALA A 40 13.87 14.80 -6.78
C ALA A 40 13.38 14.39 -8.17
N ALA A 41 12.32 15.05 -8.67
CA ALA A 41 11.85 14.86 -10.05
C ALA A 41 12.80 15.55 -11.05
N GLU A 42 13.14 16.83 -10.83
CA GLU A 42 14.05 17.61 -11.72
C GLU A 42 15.40 16.93 -11.93
N GLU A 43 15.95 16.29 -10.88
CA GLU A 43 17.25 15.62 -10.94
C GLU A 43 17.32 14.41 -11.89
N ILE A 44 16.18 13.83 -12.24
CA ILE A 44 16.12 12.66 -13.15
C ILE A 44 15.38 12.93 -14.44
N MET A 45 14.70 14.09 -14.57
CA MET A 45 13.97 14.45 -15.78
C MET A 45 14.93 14.81 -16.90
N ASP A 46 14.52 14.45 -18.12
CA ASP A 46 15.11 14.89 -19.38
C ASP A 46 14.01 15.23 -20.39
N ASP A 47 14.39 15.60 -21.61
CA ASP A 47 13.46 16.02 -22.67
C ASP A 47 12.50 14.91 -23.15
N SER A 48 12.69 13.67 -22.73
CA SER A 48 11.83 12.53 -23.09
C SER A 48 10.63 12.37 -22.15
N ILE A 49 10.63 13.06 -21.01
CA ILE A 49 9.59 12.91 -19.98
C ILE A 49 8.29 13.61 -20.40
N ALA A 50 7.26 12.82 -20.67
CA ALA A 50 5.95 13.33 -21.08
C ALA A 50 5.05 13.75 -19.92
N ALA A 51 5.20 13.12 -18.73
CA ALA A 51 4.42 13.42 -17.53
C ALA A 51 5.15 12.91 -16.28
N VAL A 52 4.79 13.45 -15.11
CA VAL A 52 5.35 13.04 -13.81
C VAL A 52 4.23 12.60 -12.87
N GLY A 53 4.43 11.47 -12.20
CA GLY A 53 3.51 10.93 -11.19
C GLY A 53 4.12 10.89 -9.80
N PHE A 54 3.32 11.19 -8.78
CA PHE A 54 3.71 11.10 -7.39
C PHE A 54 2.77 10.17 -6.61
N GLY A 55 3.34 9.13 -6.01
CA GLY A 55 2.66 8.29 -5.03
C GLY A 55 2.94 8.82 -3.62
N LEU A 56 1.90 9.08 -2.83
CA LEU A 56 1.95 9.80 -1.55
C LEU A 56 1.12 9.08 -0.49
N PRO A 57 1.59 8.95 0.76
CA PRO A 57 0.80 8.40 1.85
C PRO A 57 -0.22 9.43 2.37
N SER A 58 -1.14 9.83 1.49
CA SER A 58 -2.02 10.98 1.68
C SER A 58 -3.43 10.70 1.19
N ARG A 59 -4.41 11.37 1.82
CA ARG A 59 -5.76 11.50 1.25
C ARG A 59 -5.75 12.61 0.22
N ILE A 60 -6.27 12.30 -0.96
CA ILE A 60 -6.18 13.14 -2.14
C ILE A 60 -7.59 13.40 -2.70
N ASP A 61 -7.94 14.68 -2.86
CA ASP A 61 -9.06 15.10 -3.70
C ASP A 61 -8.57 15.04 -5.16
N GLN A 62 -8.94 13.96 -5.85
CA GLN A 62 -8.46 13.69 -7.21
C GLN A 62 -8.99 14.72 -8.22
N GLU A 63 -10.20 15.23 -8.03
CA GLU A 63 -10.81 16.22 -8.92
C GLU A 63 -9.99 17.53 -8.88
N LYS A 64 -9.72 18.05 -7.68
CA LYS A 64 -8.96 19.29 -7.49
C LYS A 64 -7.44 19.11 -7.59
N GLY A 65 -6.92 17.89 -7.37
CA GLY A 65 -5.49 17.65 -7.25
C GLY A 65 -4.90 18.18 -5.94
N TRP A 66 -5.67 18.13 -4.87
CA TRP A 66 -5.31 18.62 -3.55
C TRP A 66 -4.96 17.48 -2.61
N ILE A 67 -4.03 17.75 -1.71
CA ILE A 67 -3.80 16.89 -0.56
C ILE A 67 -4.69 17.40 0.58
N ASP A 68 -5.68 16.60 0.99
CA ASP A 68 -6.52 16.92 2.15
C ASP A 68 -5.77 16.74 3.46
N GLY A 69 -4.90 15.74 3.52
CA GLY A 69 -4.04 15.47 4.66
C GLY A 69 -3.27 14.18 4.53
N SER A 70 -2.22 14.08 5.33
CA SER A 70 -1.33 12.93 5.36
C SER A 70 -1.12 12.45 6.79
N VAL A 71 -0.80 11.17 6.97
CA VAL A 71 -0.57 10.59 8.31
C VAL A 71 0.91 10.68 8.69
N ASN A 72 1.81 10.44 7.74
CA ASN A 72 3.24 10.21 8.00
C ASN A 72 4.15 11.27 7.37
N ILE A 73 3.60 12.25 6.67
CA ILE A 73 4.35 13.35 6.05
C ILE A 73 3.60 14.68 6.28
N PRO A 74 4.30 15.82 6.34
CA PRO A 74 3.71 17.12 6.65
C PRO A 74 3.02 17.76 5.44
N LEU A 75 2.07 17.06 4.79
CA LEU A 75 1.27 17.60 3.70
C LEU A 75 -0.20 17.64 4.11
N ALA A 76 -0.80 18.84 4.06
CA ALA A 76 -2.22 19.03 4.30
C ALA A 76 -2.74 20.32 3.64
N ASN A 77 -3.98 20.28 3.13
CA ASN A 77 -4.67 21.43 2.55
C ASN A 77 -3.83 22.17 1.47
N VAL A 78 -3.22 21.44 0.55
CA VAL A 78 -2.31 22.01 -0.45
C VAL A 78 -2.64 21.57 -1.88
N PRO A 79 -2.66 22.49 -2.88
CA PRO A 79 -2.89 22.19 -4.30
C PRO A 79 -1.62 21.59 -4.95
N LEU A 80 -1.19 20.42 -4.48
CA LEU A 80 0.12 19.87 -4.81
C LEU A 80 0.30 19.62 -6.30
N ARG A 81 -0.75 19.11 -6.99
CA ARG A 81 -0.70 18.86 -8.44
C ARG A 81 -0.38 20.14 -9.22
N ASP A 82 -1.07 21.23 -8.93
CA ASP A 82 -0.89 22.48 -9.66
C ASP A 82 0.48 23.13 -9.39
N LEU A 83 0.94 23.08 -8.12
CA LEU A 83 2.26 23.56 -7.72
C LEU A 83 3.37 22.83 -8.46
N LEU A 84 3.31 21.50 -8.50
CA LEU A 84 4.32 20.69 -9.18
C LEU A 84 4.21 20.77 -10.70
N THR A 85 3.00 20.85 -11.29
CA THR A 85 2.81 21.08 -12.72
C THR A 85 3.46 22.39 -13.16
N LYS A 86 3.24 23.48 -12.40
CA LYS A 86 3.85 24.78 -12.69
C LYS A 86 5.38 24.74 -12.59
N ARG A 87 5.92 24.01 -11.60
CA ARG A 87 7.35 23.89 -11.38
C ARG A 87 8.04 23.09 -12.46
N LEU A 88 7.50 21.90 -12.77
CA LEU A 88 8.14 20.91 -13.65
C LEU A 88 7.88 21.17 -15.14
N GLY A 89 6.88 21.99 -15.48
CA GLY A 89 6.53 22.35 -16.86
C GLY A 89 5.91 21.21 -17.69
N VAL A 90 5.57 20.08 -17.06
CA VAL A 90 4.90 18.92 -17.67
C VAL A 90 3.66 18.55 -16.88
N PRO A 91 2.70 17.80 -17.45
CA PRO A 91 1.55 17.27 -16.70
C PRO A 91 1.97 16.49 -15.47
N VAL A 92 1.31 16.75 -14.33
CA VAL A 92 1.56 16.06 -13.07
C VAL A 92 0.32 15.32 -12.62
N SER A 93 0.49 14.08 -12.19
CA SER A 93 -0.52 13.29 -11.50
C SER A 93 -0.08 12.99 -10.07
N ILE A 94 -1.03 12.99 -9.14
CA ILE A 94 -0.81 12.58 -7.76
C ILE A 94 -1.74 11.43 -7.42
N GLU A 95 -1.26 10.45 -6.67
CA GLU A 95 -2.04 9.28 -6.26
C GLU A 95 -1.64 8.83 -4.85
N ASN A 96 -2.57 8.18 -4.16
CA ASN A 96 -2.25 7.48 -2.92
C ASN A 96 -1.23 6.35 -3.18
N ASP A 97 -0.30 6.14 -2.26
CA ASP A 97 0.80 5.17 -2.41
C ASP A 97 0.32 3.71 -2.50
N GLY A 98 -0.73 3.34 -1.77
CA GLY A 98 -1.37 2.04 -1.85
C GLY A 98 -2.07 1.81 -3.19
N ASN A 99 -2.80 2.81 -3.67
CA ASN A 99 -3.42 2.82 -4.99
C ASN A 99 -2.37 2.71 -6.11
N ALA A 100 -1.30 3.50 -6.02
CA ALA A 100 -0.20 3.42 -6.98
C ALA A 100 0.43 2.02 -7.00
N ALA A 101 0.70 1.44 -5.83
CA ALA A 101 1.23 0.09 -5.74
C ALA A 101 0.27 -0.96 -6.32
N ALA A 102 -1.04 -0.81 -6.10
CA ALA A 102 -2.04 -1.71 -6.68
C ALA A 102 -2.06 -1.63 -8.21
N LEU A 103 -1.99 -0.42 -8.79
CA LEU A 103 -1.90 -0.25 -10.24
C LEU A 103 -0.64 -0.89 -10.82
N ALA A 104 0.51 -0.70 -10.14
CA ALA A 104 1.77 -1.32 -10.55
C ALA A 104 1.69 -2.84 -10.57
N GLU A 105 1.25 -3.46 -9.48
CA GLU A 105 1.10 -4.91 -9.40
C GLU A 105 0.08 -5.44 -10.42
N HIS A 106 -0.97 -4.68 -10.69
CA HIS A 106 -1.95 -5.06 -11.70
C HIS A 106 -1.37 -5.05 -13.13
N ARG A 107 -0.55 -4.06 -13.48
CA ARG A 107 -0.01 -3.93 -14.85
C ARG A 107 1.30 -4.66 -15.07
N ALA A 108 2.20 -4.63 -14.10
CA ALA A 108 3.57 -5.10 -14.24
C ALA A 108 3.96 -6.22 -13.27
N GLY A 109 3.14 -6.52 -12.24
CA GLY A 109 3.46 -7.48 -11.20
C GLY A 109 2.52 -8.68 -11.13
N ALA A 110 2.24 -9.15 -9.91
CA ALA A 110 1.45 -10.35 -9.61
C ALA A 110 0.01 -10.29 -10.12
N GLY A 111 -0.52 -9.09 -10.35
CA GLY A 111 -1.90 -8.86 -10.81
C GLY A 111 -2.11 -8.87 -12.32
N ARG A 112 -1.06 -9.13 -13.13
CA ARG A 112 -1.17 -9.14 -14.59
C ARG A 112 -2.26 -10.08 -15.09
N GLY A 113 -3.14 -9.55 -15.94
CA GLY A 113 -4.24 -10.30 -16.53
C GLY A 113 -5.50 -10.42 -15.67
N ALA A 114 -5.47 -9.99 -14.41
CA ALA A 114 -6.66 -9.93 -13.58
C ALA A 114 -7.55 -8.75 -14.01
N ARG A 115 -8.83 -9.00 -14.24
CA ARG A 115 -9.80 -7.95 -14.57
C ARG A 115 -10.18 -7.14 -13.31
N THR A 116 -10.34 -7.82 -12.18
CA THR A 116 -10.62 -7.23 -10.88
C THR A 116 -9.64 -7.79 -9.86
N MET A 117 -8.97 -6.91 -9.14
CA MET A 117 -7.93 -7.24 -8.15
C MET A 117 -8.10 -6.37 -6.92
N VAL A 118 -7.85 -6.95 -5.75
CA VAL A 118 -7.68 -6.23 -4.49
C VAL A 118 -6.22 -6.37 -4.07
N MET A 119 -5.58 -5.28 -3.69
CA MET A 119 -4.25 -5.31 -3.08
C MET A 119 -4.31 -4.77 -1.65
N LEU A 120 -3.58 -5.42 -0.76
CA LEU A 120 -3.29 -4.93 0.59
C LEU A 120 -1.78 -4.82 0.77
N THR A 121 -1.33 -3.71 1.35
CA THR A 121 0.07 -3.50 1.72
C THR A 121 0.20 -3.54 3.24
N LEU A 122 0.88 -4.58 3.75
CA LEU A 122 1.10 -4.80 5.18
C LEU A 122 2.46 -4.20 5.56
N GLY A 123 2.44 -2.94 5.98
CA GLY A 123 3.60 -2.17 6.44
C GLY A 123 3.46 -1.76 7.90
N THR A 124 3.90 -0.55 8.27
CA THR A 124 3.61 0.08 9.56
C THR A 124 2.10 0.12 9.81
N GLY A 125 1.34 0.50 8.78
CA GLY A 125 -0.12 0.39 8.71
C GLY A 125 -0.57 -0.65 7.70
N VAL A 126 -1.84 -0.53 7.27
CA VAL A 126 -2.42 -1.31 6.18
C VAL A 126 -2.96 -0.36 5.12
N GLY A 127 -2.24 -0.26 4.02
CA GLY A 127 -2.72 0.39 2.80
C GLY A 127 -3.33 -0.62 1.84
N GLY A 128 -3.78 -0.12 0.69
CA GLY A 128 -4.28 -0.98 -0.36
C GLY A 128 -4.80 -0.22 -1.55
N GLY A 129 -5.35 -0.96 -2.49
CA GLY A 129 -6.01 -0.42 -3.67
C GLY A 129 -6.87 -1.49 -4.34
N VAL A 130 -7.83 -1.03 -5.11
CA VAL A 130 -8.77 -1.89 -5.83
C VAL A 130 -8.72 -1.56 -7.31
N VAL A 131 -8.57 -2.58 -8.13
CA VAL A 131 -8.72 -2.47 -9.59
C VAL A 131 -10.00 -3.19 -10.00
N ILE A 132 -10.88 -2.50 -10.72
CA ILE A 132 -12.17 -3.02 -11.22
C ILE A 132 -12.19 -2.82 -12.72
N ASP A 133 -12.45 -3.90 -13.48
CA ASP A 133 -12.47 -3.88 -14.94
C ASP A 133 -11.19 -3.26 -15.55
N GLY A 134 -10.05 -3.55 -14.93
CA GLY A 134 -8.75 -3.04 -15.37
C GLY A 134 -8.46 -1.59 -15.00
N LYS A 135 -9.35 -0.92 -14.25
CA LYS A 135 -9.21 0.47 -13.84
C LYS A 135 -9.05 0.60 -12.32
N LEU A 136 -8.11 1.44 -11.91
CA LEU A 136 -7.91 1.76 -10.50
C LEU A 136 -9.13 2.52 -9.92
N LEU A 137 -9.61 2.10 -8.75
CA LEU A 137 -10.60 2.83 -7.96
C LEU A 137 -9.91 3.97 -7.21
N ARG A 138 -9.81 5.15 -7.82
CA ARG A 138 -8.97 6.26 -7.33
C ARG A 138 -9.48 6.94 -6.07
N ASP A 139 -10.80 7.10 -5.92
CA ASP A 139 -11.41 7.78 -4.77
C ASP A 139 -11.78 6.83 -3.62
N GLY A 140 -11.07 5.71 -3.53
CA GLY A 140 -11.26 4.67 -2.52
C GLY A 140 -9.96 3.94 -2.24
N GLY A 141 -10.06 2.82 -1.51
CA GLY A 141 -8.88 1.99 -1.26
C GLY A 141 -8.36 2.04 0.17
N GLU A 142 -8.98 2.81 1.06
CA GLU A 142 -8.66 2.84 2.49
C GLU A 142 -9.09 1.52 3.20
N LEU A 143 -8.64 0.40 2.64
CA LEU A 143 -9.05 -0.94 3.06
C LEU A 143 -8.59 -1.28 4.48
N GLY A 144 -7.49 -0.70 4.95
CA GLY A 144 -6.99 -0.85 6.31
C GLY A 144 -7.93 -0.27 7.37
N HIS A 145 -8.80 0.68 6.99
CA HIS A 145 -9.78 1.29 7.89
C HIS A 145 -11.16 0.64 7.86
N THR A 146 -11.32 -0.50 7.18
CA THR A 146 -12.55 -1.28 7.31
C THR A 146 -12.68 -1.86 8.70
N VAL A 147 -13.90 -1.81 9.27
CA VAL A 147 -14.17 -2.31 10.61
C VAL A 147 -14.17 -3.83 10.58
N LEU A 148 -13.21 -4.45 11.25
CA LEU A 148 -13.13 -5.89 11.45
C LEU A 148 -13.87 -6.33 12.72
N VAL A 149 -13.81 -5.51 13.76
CA VAL A 149 -14.45 -5.77 15.05
C VAL A 149 -15.18 -4.51 15.51
N TYR A 150 -16.51 -4.58 15.61
CA TYR A 150 -17.29 -3.46 16.14
C TYR A 150 -16.83 -3.13 17.57
N ASP A 151 -16.60 -1.84 17.84
CA ASP A 151 -16.11 -1.33 19.12
C ASP A 151 -14.84 -2.05 19.63
N GLY A 152 -13.98 -2.45 18.68
CA GLY A 152 -12.72 -3.12 18.97
C GLY A 152 -11.63 -2.16 19.47
N ILE A 153 -10.35 -2.58 19.33
CA ILE A 153 -9.22 -1.75 19.77
C ILE A 153 -9.17 -0.42 19.00
N PRO A 154 -8.63 0.66 19.62
CA PRO A 154 -8.39 1.92 18.91
C PRO A 154 -7.53 1.70 17.66
N CYS A 155 -7.84 2.42 16.59
CA CYS A 155 -7.03 2.43 15.39
C CYS A 155 -5.66 3.09 15.63
N GLN A 156 -4.78 3.06 14.66
CA GLN A 156 -3.42 3.60 14.75
C GLN A 156 -3.35 5.05 14.26
N GLY A 157 -2.23 5.72 14.59
CA GLY A 157 -1.93 7.06 14.12
C GLY A 157 -2.97 8.09 14.57
N THR A 158 -3.42 8.94 13.66
CA THR A 158 -4.40 10.00 13.91
C THR A 158 -5.86 9.55 13.71
N CYS A 159 -6.10 8.29 13.36
CA CYS A 159 -7.44 7.76 13.18
C CYS A 159 -8.16 7.61 14.52
N THR A 160 -9.34 8.19 14.65
CA THR A 160 -10.17 8.12 15.86
C THR A 160 -11.12 6.93 15.90
N GLY A 161 -11.13 6.09 14.85
CA GLY A 161 -11.99 4.92 14.75
C GLY A 161 -11.50 3.75 15.59
N HIS A 162 -12.37 2.74 15.74
CA HIS A 162 -12.11 1.53 16.53
C HIS A 162 -12.35 0.28 15.69
N GLY A 163 -11.61 -0.78 16.00
CA GLY A 163 -11.81 -2.08 15.41
C GLY A 163 -11.43 -2.21 13.94
N HIS A 164 -10.63 -1.27 13.42
CA HIS A 164 -10.17 -1.27 12.03
C HIS A 164 -9.17 -2.40 11.77
N LEU A 165 -9.18 -2.95 10.56
CA LEU A 165 -8.30 -4.01 10.11
C LEU A 165 -6.82 -3.74 10.43
N GLU A 166 -6.37 -2.51 10.19
CA GLU A 166 -5.00 -2.08 10.42
C GLU A 166 -4.52 -2.36 11.85
N GLY A 167 -5.36 -2.13 12.86
CA GLY A 167 -5.04 -2.39 14.26
C GLY A 167 -4.78 -3.86 14.59
N TYR A 168 -5.13 -4.78 13.68
CA TYR A 168 -5.02 -6.22 13.90
C TYR A 168 -4.00 -6.93 13.03
N VAL A 169 -3.69 -6.39 11.83
CA VAL A 169 -2.88 -7.13 10.84
C VAL A 169 -1.67 -6.35 10.31
N SER A 170 -1.46 -5.12 10.75
CA SER A 170 -0.28 -4.35 10.38
C SER A 170 1.01 -4.86 11.04
N GLY A 171 2.16 -4.44 10.54
CA GLY A 171 3.46 -4.69 11.18
C GLY A 171 3.54 -4.07 12.58
N THR A 172 2.91 -2.91 12.82
CA THR A 172 2.79 -2.30 14.15
C THR A 172 1.96 -3.19 15.09
N ALA A 173 0.82 -3.72 14.63
CA ALA A 173 0.02 -4.65 15.40
C ALA A 173 0.80 -5.94 15.74
N ALA A 174 1.53 -6.48 14.76
CA ALA A 174 2.38 -7.64 14.96
C ALA A 174 3.52 -7.37 15.95
N THR A 175 4.15 -6.19 15.88
CA THR A 175 5.19 -5.76 16.83
C THR A 175 4.63 -5.69 18.25
N LYS A 176 3.44 -5.12 18.44
CA LYS A 176 2.80 -5.04 19.75
C LYS A 176 2.56 -6.42 20.36
N LEU A 177 1.97 -7.33 19.60
CA LEU A 177 1.74 -8.72 20.03
C LEU A 177 3.06 -9.45 20.34
N ALA A 178 4.09 -9.22 19.52
CA ALA A 178 5.42 -9.79 19.75
C ALA A 178 6.04 -9.26 21.05
N GLN A 179 5.93 -7.98 21.33
CA GLN A 179 6.43 -7.37 22.57
C GLN A 179 5.69 -7.87 23.82
N GLU A 180 4.38 -8.07 23.73
CA GLU A 180 3.58 -8.65 24.80
C GLU A 180 4.01 -10.09 25.13
N ALA A 181 4.36 -10.90 24.10
CA ALA A 181 4.72 -12.30 24.27
C ALA A 181 6.19 -12.54 24.61
N PHE A 182 7.10 -11.74 24.07
CA PHE A 182 8.55 -11.99 24.09
C PHE A 182 9.38 -10.83 24.70
N GLY A 183 8.74 -9.73 25.08
CA GLY A 183 9.40 -8.57 25.64
C GLY A 183 9.70 -7.45 24.62
N PRO A 184 10.06 -6.25 25.11
CA PRO A 184 10.05 -5.00 24.33
C PRO A 184 11.07 -4.92 23.19
N ALA A 185 12.04 -5.82 23.14
CA ALA A 185 13.06 -5.86 22.09
C ALA A 185 12.63 -6.64 20.83
N VAL A 186 11.43 -7.28 20.84
CA VAL A 186 10.97 -8.11 19.73
C VAL A 186 9.96 -7.33 18.87
N ASP A 187 10.35 -7.06 17.63
CA ASP A 187 9.52 -6.44 16.61
C ASP A 187 8.86 -7.49 15.67
N ALA A 188 8.07 -7.03 14.71
CA ALA A 188 7.43 -7.90 13.72
C ALA A 188 8.44 -8.72 12.90
N HIS A 189 9.62 -8.17 12.59
CA HIS A 189 10.65 -8.90 11.85
C HIS A 189 11.26 -10.03 12.69
N ARG A 190 11.50 -9.77 13.98
CA ARG A 190 11.98 -10.81 14.90
C ARG A 190 10.91 -11.87 15.14
N LEU A 191 9.63 -11.48 15.25
CA LEU A 191 8.49 -12.40 15.35
C LEU A 191 8.47 -13.40 14.19
N VAL A 192 8.59 -12.89 12.95
CA VAL A 192 8.61 -13.74 11.74
C VAL A 192 9.80 -14.71 11.78
N ARG A 193 10.98 -14.26 12.22
CA ARG A 193 12.15 -15.13 12.35
C ARG A 193 11.95 -16.21 13.41
N LEU A 194 11.43 -15.86 14.59
CA LEU A 194 11.11 -16.85 15.65
C LEU A 194 10.14 -17.92 15.15
N ALA A 195 9.09 -17.52 14.44
CA ALA A 195 8.16 -18.45 13.85
C ALA A 195 8.81 -19.37 12.80
N ALA A 196 9.70 -18.82 11.96
CA ALA A 196 10.47 -19.62 10.99
C ALA A 196 11.46 -20.58 11.66
N GLU A 197 11.97 -20.23 12.84
CA GLU A 197 12.81 -21.08 13.70
C GLU A 197 11.99 -22.16 14.46
N GLY A 198 10.66 -22.14 14.34
CA GLY A 198 9.75 -23.13 14.92
C GLY A 198 9.22 -22.78 16.33
N ASP A 199 9.35 -21.53 16.77
CA ASP A 199 8.76 -21.08 18.03
C ASP A 199 7.23 -21.12 17.96
N ARG A 200 6.60 -21.91 18.84
CA ARG A 200 5.15 -22.16 18.83
C ARG A 200 4.33 -20.89 19.11
N ASN A 201 4.76 -20.06 20.05
CA ASN A 201 4.04 -18.84 20.39
C ASN A 201 4.09 -17.85 19.22
N ALA A 202 5.23 -17.74 18.55
CA ALA A 202 5.37 -16.89 17.37
C ALA A 202 4.50 -17.38 16.21
N ILE A 203 4.43 -18.70 15.99
CA ILE A 203 3.55 -19.31 14.98
C ILE A 203 2.08 -19.02 15.31
N GLU A 204 1.65 -19.19 16.57
CA GLU A 204 0.27 -18.91 17.01
C GLU A 204 -0.11 -17.43 16.81
N ILE A 205 0.80 -16.51 17.09
CA ILE A 205 0.57 -15.07 16.85
C ILE A 205 0.37 -14.81 15.35
N LEU A 206 1.24 -15.34 14.47
CA LEU A 206 1.10 -15.17 13.03
C LEU A 206 -0.16 -15.83 12.48
N ASP A 207 -0.53 -17.02 12.97
CA ASP A 207 -1.80 -17.68 12.63
C ASP A 207 -2.99 -16.80 13.00
N GLY A 208 -3.02 -16.24 14.20
CA GLY A 208 -4.08 -15.35 14.67
C GLY A 208 -4.21 -14.07 13.82
N ILE A 209 -3.07 -13.48 13.41
CA ILE A 209 -3.06 -12.33 12.49
C ILE A 209 -3.55 -12.77 11.11
N GLY A 210 -3.07 -13.89 10.60
CA GLY A 210 -3.47 -14.45 9.31
C GLY A 210 -4.97 -14.72 9.21
N ARG A 211 -5.58 -15.29 10.27
CA ARG A 211 -7.04 -15.51 10.32
C ARG A 211 -7.83 -14.20 10.25
N LYS A 212 -7.39 -13.16 10.95
CA LYS A 212 -8.02 -11.84 10.90
C LYS A 212 -7.89 -11.21 9.52
N LEU A 213 -6.71 -11.32 8.90
CA LEU A 213 -6.49 -10.90 7.51
C LEU A 213 -7.42 -11.65 6.56
N GLY A 214 -7.54 -12.97 6.71
CA GLY A 214 -8.42 -13.80 5.89
C GLY A 214 -9.90 -13.44 6.02
N ALA A 215 -10.36 -13.08 7.22
CA ALA A 215 -11.74 -12.62 7.43
C ALA A 215 -12.03 -11.30 6.69
N ALA A 216 -11.11 -10.34 6.74
CA ALA A 216 -11.24 -9.10 5.98
C ALA A 216 -11.22 -9.37 4.46
N ILE A 217 -10.28 -10.21 3.99
CA ILE A 217 -10.22 -10.59 2.58
C ILE A 217 -11.53 -11.27 2.14
N GLY A 218 -12.13 -12.14 2.97
CA GLY A 218 -13.43 -12.73 2.69
C GLY A 218 -14.53 -11.69 2.46
N SER A 219 -14.53 -10.63 3.27
CA SER A 219 -15.44 -9.49 3.07
C SER A 219 -15.17 -8.76 1.75
N PHE A 220 -13.91 -8.51 1.40
CA PHE A 220 -13.55 -7.87 0.13
C PHE A 220 -13.91 -8.75 -1.08
N VAL A 221 -13.75 -10.07 -0.96
CA VAL A 221 -14.20 -11.03 -1.97
C VAL A 221 -15.71 -10.94 -2.18
N ASN A 222 -16.49 -10.85 -1.12
CA ASN A 222 -17.95 -10.74 -1.20
C ASN A 222 -18.40 -9.39 -1.82
N ILE A 223 -17.64 -8.30 -1.61
CA ILE A 223 -17.96 -6.96 -2.13
C ILE A 223 -17.52 -6.79 -3.58
N PHE A 224 -16.26 -7.12 -3.90
CA PHE A 224 -15.63 -6.77 -5.18
C PHE A 224 -15.55 -7.95 -6.16
N ARG A 225 -15.71 -9.18 -5.69
CA ARG A 225 -15.52 -10.43 -6.47
C ARG A 225 -14.24 -10.39 -7.31
N PRO A 226 -13.07 -10.12 -6.69
CA PRO A 226 -11.81 -10.07 -7.40
C PRO A 226 -11.44 -11.47 -7.92
N GLN A 227 -10.63 -11.52 -8.97
CA GLN A 227 -10.02 -12.77 -9.43
C GLN A 227 -8.78 -13.11 -8.59
N LEU A 228 -8.18 -12.07 -7.98
CA LEU A 228 -6.92 -12.18 -7.27
C LEU A 228 -6.86 -11.18 -6.12
N VAL A 229 -6.24 -11.59 -5.01
CA VAL A 229 -5.85 -10.71 -3.90
C VAL A 229 -4.33 -10.72 -3.79
N VAL A 230 -3.71 -9.54 -3.90
CA VAL A 230 -2.26 -9.36 -3.81
C VAL A 230 -1.89 -8.81 -2.43
N ILE A 231 -0.93 -9.44 -1.76
CA ILE A 231 -0.44 -9.00 -0.44
C ILE A 231 1.00 -8.53 -0.57
N GLY A 232 1.18 -7.22 -0.37
CA GLY A 232 2.48 -6.55 -0.37
C GLY A 232 2.88 -6.05 1.01
N GLY A 233 3.92 -5.20 1.05
CA GLY A 233 4.47 -4.64 2.27
C GLY A 233 5.46 -5.56 2.99
N GLY A 234 6.24 -4.97 3.91
CA GLY A 234 7.34 -5.69 4.58
C GLY A 234 6.87 -6.89 5.42
N PHE A 235 5.69 -6.80 6.02
CA PHE A 235 5.16 -7.87 6.85
C PHE A 235 4.64 -9.09 6.03
N ALA A 236 4.38 -8.91 4.73
CA ALA A 236 4.09 -10.03 3.82
C ALA A 236 5.26 -11.02 3.67
N ALA A 237 6.47 -10.65 4.13
CA ALA A 237 7.63 -11.55 4.22
C ALA A 237 7.40 -12.75 5.14
N ALA A 238 6.40 -12.71 6.03
CA ALA A 238 5.98 -13.86 6.84
C ALA A 238 5.52 -15.06 5.99
N GLY A 239 5.19 -14.83 4.71
CA GLY A 239 4.88 -15.90 3.76
C GLY A 239 3.71 -16.77 4.20
N ASP A 240 3.83 -18.08 4.04
CA ASP A 240 2.73 -19.00 4.34
C ASP A 240 2.40 -19.15 5.83
N LEU A 241 3.28 -18.72 6.74
CA LEU A 241 2.96 -18.61 8.16
C LEU A 241 1.81 -17.62 8.43
N LEU A 242 1.68 -16.60 7.59
CA LEU A 242 0.61 -15.61 7.60
C LEU A 242 -0.48 -15.92 6.57
N LEU A 243 -0.08 -16.20 5.33
CA LEU A 243 -1.02 -16.32 4.20
C LEU A 243 -1.74 -17.67 4.17
N GLY A 244 -1.19 -18.72 4.77
CA GLY A 244 -1.87 -20.02 4.93
C GLY A 244 -3.17 -19.90 5.72
N PRO A 245 -3.12 -19.44 6.98
CA PRO A 245 -4.31 -19.16 7.79
C PRO A 245 -5.26 -18.14 7.16
N ALA A 246 -4.71 -17.14 6.43
CA ALA A 246 -5.53 -16.17 5.72
C ALA A 246 -6.34 -16.80 4.58
N ARG A 247 -5.74 -17.68 3.78
CA ARG A 247 -6.43 -18.43 2.71
C ARG A 247 -7.52 -19.34 3.26
N GLU A 248 -7.22 -20.06 4.35
CA GLU A 248 -8.19 -20.93 5.00
C GLU A 248 -9.41 -20.15 5.50
N THR A 249 -9.17 -19.04 6.20
CA THR A 249 -10.24 -18.21 6.74
C THR A 249 -11.03 -17.52 5.62
N MET A 250 -10.37 -16.97 4.61
CA MET A 250 -11.04 -16.37 3.44
C MET A 250 -12.00 -17.34 2.77
N ARG A 251 -11.59 -18.61 2.56
CA ARG A 251 -12.46 -19.65 1.96
C ARG A 251 -13.67 -19.95 2.79
N ARG A 252 -13.60 -19.82 4.10
CA ARG A 252 -14.74 -20.01 5.01
C ARG A 252 -15.70 -18.82 4.99
N GLU A 253 -15.16 -17.59 4.91
CA GLU A 253 -15.94 -16.35 5.05
C GLU A 253 -16.50 -15.82 3.72
N ALA A 254 -15.85 -16.13 2.61
CA ALA A 254 -16.33 -15.73 1.29
C ALA A 254 -17.45 -16.66 0.81
N LEU A 255 -18.42 -16.08 0.09
CA LEU A 255 -19.56 -16.84 -0.44
C LEU A 255 -19.19 -17.65 -1.69
N PRO A 256 -19.71 -18.88 -1.86
CA PRO A 256 -19.54 -19.62 -3.09
C PRO A 256 -20.16 -18.90 -4.31
N PRO A 257 -19.66 -19.13 -5.53
CA PRO A 257 -18.47 -19.93 -5.86
C PRO A 257 -17.14 -19.16 -5.78
N ALA A 258 -17.17 -17.89 -5.37
CA ALA A 258 -15.98 -17.03 -5.35
C ALA A 258 -14.87 -17.59 -4.43
N ASN A 259 -15.24 -18.13 -3.27
CA ASN A 259 -14.32 -18.71 -2.30
C ASN A 259 -13.47 -19.89 -2.82
N GLU A 260 -13.88 -20.53 -3.93
CA GLU A 260 -13.18 -21.69 -4.50
C GLU A 260 -12.08 -21.28 -5.50
N HIS A 261 -12.17 -20.09 -6.09
CA HIS A 261 -11.35 -19.69 -7.23
C HIS A 261 -10.42 -18.51 -6.95
N ILE A 262 -10.61 -17.83 -5.80
CA ILE A 262 -9.79 -16.67 -5.44
C ILE A 262 -8.41 -17.13 -4.95
N GLU A 263 -7.37 -16.56 -5.54
CA GLU A 263 -6.00 -16.73 -5.07
C GLU A 263 -5.55 -15.55 -4.21
N ILE A 264 -4.83 -15.84 -3.14
CA ILE A 264 -4.09 -14.86 -2.35
C ILE A 264 -2.61 -15.08 -2.62
N VAL A 265 -1.98 -14.12 -3.28
CA VAL A 265 -0.58 -14.18 -3.70
C VAL A 265 0.24 -13.06 -3.09
N ARG A 266 1.56 -13.19 -3.11
CA ARG A 266 2.47 -12.11 -2.72
C ARG A 266 2.71 -11.16 -3.89
N ALA A 267 2.88 -9.87 -3.55
CA ALA A 267 3.34 -8.86 -4.48
C ALA A 267 4.72 -9.20 -5.08
N GLU A 268 4.92 -8.90 -6.36
CA GLU A 268 6.15 -9.19 -7.10
C GLU A 268 7.11 -8.00 -7.15
N LEU A 269 6.60 -6.78 -7.21
CA LEU A 269 7.39 -5.57 -7.48
C LEU A 269 8.08 -5.00 -6.24
N GLY A 270 7.69 -5.45 -5.03
CA GLY A 270 8.31 -5.04 -3.78
C GLY A 270 8.33 -3.52 -3.61
N THR A 271 9.51 -2.95 -3.26
CA THR A 271 9.67 -1.50 -3.05
C THR A 271 9.58 -0.67 -4.32
N ALA A 272 9.63 -1.29 -5.49
CA ALA A 272 9.50 -0.60 -6.77
C ALA A 272 8.02 -0.29 -7.13
N ALA A 273 7.06 -0.99 -6.52
CA ALA A 273 5.64 -0.83 -6.85
C ALA A 273 5.16 0.62 -6.79
N GLY A 274 5.57 1.37 -5.77
CA GLY A 274 5.17 2.77 -5.60
C GLY A 274 5.64 3.69 -6.74
N VAL A 275 6.89 3.56 -7.18
CA VAL A 275 7.43 4.39 -8.27
C VAL A 275 6.86 3.98 -9.62
N ILE A 276 6.73 2.68 -9.87
CA ILE A 276 6.10 2.17 -11.09
C ILE A 276 4.63 2.64 -11.18
N GLY A 277 3.89 2.51 -10.10
CA GLY A 277 2.48 2.90 -10.07
C GLY A 277 2.27 4.40 -10.23
N ALA A 278 3.09 5.22 -9.59
CA ALA A 278 3.05 6.66 -9.75
C ALA A 278 3.26 7.06 -11.23
N ALA A 279 4.25 6.47 -11.90
CA ALA A 279 4.50 6.72 -13.32
C ALA A 279 3.34 6.25 -14.21
N LEU A 280 2.76 5.07 -13.94
CA LEU A 280 1.63 4.55 -14.70
C LEU A 280 0.37 5.43 -14.55
N VAL A 281 0.12 6.00 -13.35
CA VAL A 281 -0.96 6.99 -13.14
C VAL A 281 -0.73 8.24 -13.99
N ALA A 282 0.51 8.74 -14.06
CA ALA A 282 0.85 9.87 -14.91
C ALA A 282 0.68 9.55 -16.39
N TYR A 283 1.13 8.38 -16.82
CA TYR A 283 0.98 7.91 -18.19
C TYR A 283 -0.50 7.88 -18.61
N ASP A 284 -1.38 7.32 -17.76
CA ASP A 284 -2.83 7.26 -18.02
C ASP A 284 -3.49 8.64 -18.14
N SER A 285 -2.87 9.68 -17.59
CA SER A 285 -3.42 11.04 -17.65
C SER A 285 -3.11 11.77 -18.96
N VAL A 286 -2.18 11.25 -19.76
CA VAL A 286 -1.74 11.87 -21.03
C VAL A 286 -1.92 10.97 -22.26
N ALA A 287 -2.32 9.71 -22.05
CA ALA A 287 -2.67 8.74 -23.08
C ALA A 287 -4.12 8.90 -23.51
#